data_7a91c26a0cc829e8ed8af459bb3d9267
#
_entry.id   7a91c26a0cc829e8ed8af459bb3d9267
#
_cell.length_a   1.000
_cell.length_b   1.000
_cell.length_c   1.000
_cell.angle_alpha   90.00
_cell.angle_beta   90.00
_cell.angle_gamma   90.00
#
_symmetry.space_group_name_H-M   'P 1'
#
loop_
_entity.id
_entity.type
_entity.pdbx_description
1 polymer ?
#
loop_
_entity_poly.entity_id
_entity_poly.type
_entity_poly.pdbx_seq_one_letter_code
_entity_poly.pdbx_strand_id
1 'polypeptide(L)'
;VGYHRQYSFYRRRLFTAYTQIISPEVYNKVKQDKFLPVIFERGENGEIPKPQYLKGMLHFDLSKEDSYDLEYQRLVRRLYGIEVVKKPDLGNAPSWLEEIPTISNKVRTAFGVLKNQESDSVKCDKFKKFLNEIKEKIVAFEKEGLGNSLSAEEYIALYDDTKKIRDEFLQLMKYTAYVPKSCKMVADTLEEICVEIQDKTGFEGEIVKTLLHEIFIYVIAIYLKKKDYQSLSYILTKTYFVGRYAYDEAQSFHVFYDNNENFDNSVSKRDNKKYLSGTAAYWIDNIETETCNKNEFVFADLICFNASIFIDNNVDGWYWFPITYIYAGNGNSNMLRRFSVQLKSREHLYDAALIFGYSSAEAFIKKFIEVEEKLKNGNFREYRYHGSFENASTICQFIKSEELGMRN
;
A
#
# COMPACT_ATOMS: atom_id res chain seq x y z
N VAL A 1 -18.70 58.49 -4.84
CA VAL A 1 -20.11 58.07 -5.05
C VAL A 1 -20.37 57.69 -6.53
N GLY A 2 -19.59 58.18 -7.50
CA GLY A 2 -19.79 57.89 -8.93
C GLY A 2 -19.33 56.50 -9.42
N TYR A 3 -18.31 55.91 -8.83
CA TYR A 3 -17.72 54.63 -9.30
C TYR A 3 -18.59 53.41 -8.97
N HIS A 4 -19.31 53.39 -7.86
CA HIS A 4 -20.19 52.27 -7.49
C HIS A 4 -21.43 52.12 -8.38
N ARG A 5 -21.95 53.18 -8.97
CA ARG A 5 -23.13 53.11 -9.85
C ARG A 5 -22.81 52.57 -11.24
N GLN A 6 -21.59 52.82 -11.77
CA GLN A 6 -21.18 52.30 -13.07
C GLN A 6 -20.95 50.79 -13.06
N TYR A 7 -20.34 50.24 -11.99
CA TYR A 7 -20.12 48.77 -11.84
C TYR A 7 -21.43 47.99 -11.69
N SER A 8 -22.45 48.57 -11.00
CA SER A 8 -23.74 47.92 -10.86
C SER A 8 -24.53 47.88 -12.18
N PHE A 9 -24.36 48.89 -13.05
CA PHE A 9 -25.02 48.96 -14.35
C PHE A 9 -24.41 48.01 -15.38
N TYR A 10 -23.12 47.82 -15.36
CA TYR A 10 -22.41 46.83 -16.21
C TYR A 10 -22.73 45.40 -15.76
N ARG A 11 -22.76 45.09 -14.49
CA ARG A 11 -23.21 43.78 -13.97
C ARG A 11 -24.64 43.44 -14.38
N ARG A 12 -25.56 44.38 -14.33
CA ARG A 12 -26.97 44.15 -14.76
C ARG A 12 -27.09 43.91 -16.26
N ARG A 13 -26.36 44.64 -17.10
CA ARG A 13 -26.39 44.43 -18.56
C ARG A 13 -25.74 43.11 -18.97
N LEU A 14 -24.64 42.75 -18.39
CA LEU A 14 -23.98 41.44 -18.63
C LEU A 14 -24.91 40.30 -18.18
N PHE A 15 -25.49 40.41 -16.99
CA PHE A 15 -26.44 39.41 -16.46
C PHE A 15 -27.64 39.22 -17.37
N THR A 16 -28.22 40.30 -17.88
CA THR A 16 -29.37 40.26 -18.81
C THR A 16 -28.97 39.65 -20.16
N ALA A 17 -27.81 39.98 -20.70
CA ALA A 17 -27.31 39.42 -21.95
C ALA A 17 -27.04 37.92 -21.83
N TYR A 18 -26.38 37.45 -20.76
CA TYR A 18 -26.19 36.03 -20.49
C TYR A 18 -27.49 35.28 -20.30
N THR A 19 -28.48 35.89 -19.62
CA THR A 19 -29.79 35.26 -19.42
C THR A 19 -30.54 35.08 -20.75
N GLN A 20 -30.44 36.03 -21.66
CA GLN A 20 -31.10 35.98 -22.97
C GLN A 20 -30.42 34.95 -23.91
N ILE A 21 -29.12 34.68 -23.77
CA ILE A 21 -28.40 33.70 -24.56
C ILE A 21 -28.60 32.27 -23.99
N ILE A 22 -28.57 32.11 -22.67
CA ILE A 22 -28.63 30.80 -22.03
C ILE A 22 -30.05 30.23 -21.99
N SER A 23 -31.07 31.09 -21.75
CA SER A 23 -32.45 30.61 -21.55
C SER A 23 -33.03 29.80 -22.73
N PRO A 24 -32.91 30.24 -24.00
CA PRO A 24 -33.45 29.47 -25.13
C PRO A 24 -32.73 28.13 -25.33
N GLU A 25 -31.40 28.06 -25.12
CA GLU A 25 -30.65 26.83 -25.27
C GLU A 25 -30.90 25.81 -24.14
N VAL A 26 -31.18 26.30 -22.93
CA VAL A 26 -31.55 25.47 -21.78
C VAL A 26 -32.92 24.86 -21.94
N TYR A 27 -33.89 25.62 -22.48
CA TYR A 27 -35.27 25.15 -22.70
C TYR A 27 -35.43 24.22 -23.90
N ASN A 28 -34.59 24.39 -24.93
CA ASN A 28 -34.73 23.63 -26.18
C ASN A 28 -33.96 22.30 -26.21
N LYS A 29 -33.15 21.97 -25.24
CA LYS A 29 -32.37 20.73 -25.19
C LYS A 29 -32.70 19.87 -23.97
N VAL A 30 -33.16 18.64 -24.25
CA VAL A 30 -33.47 17.63 -23.21
C VAL A 30 -32.20 17.15 -22.49
N LYS A 31 -31.00 17.36 -23.05
CA LYS A 31 -29.70 16.98 -22.45
C LYS A 31 -28.98 18.19 -21.87
N GLN A 32 -28.58 18.08 -20.59
CA GLN A 32 -27.85 19.10 -19.84
C GLN A 32 -26.31 18.95 -20.11
N ASP A 33 -25.89 19.15 -21.36
CA ASP A 33 -24.52 18.88 -21.75
C ASP A 33 -23.65 20.16 -21.86
N LYS A 34 -24.28 21.32 -22.04
CA LYS A 34 -23.58 22.59 -22.34
C LYS A 34 -23.40 23.50 -21.14
N PHE A 35 -24.28 23.46 -20.16
CA PHE A 35 -24.24 24.33 -18.98
C PHE A 35 -24.27 23.49 -17.70
N LEU A 36 -23.23 23.62 -16.88
CA LEU A 36 -23.07 22.92 -15.63
C LEU A 36 -23.06 23.95 -14.49
N PRO A 37 -24.18 24.16 -13.77
CA PRO A 37 -24.21 25.07 -12.63
C PRO A 37 -23.32 24.60 -11.50
N VAL A 38 -22.42 25.47 -11.02
CA VAL A 38 -21.53 25.22 -9.88
C VAL A 38 -21.81 26.27 -8.82
N ILE A 39 -22.04 25.83 -7.60
CA ILE A 39 -22.30 26.65 -6.43
C ILE A 39 -21.04 26.74 -5.59
N PHE A 40 -20.46 27.94 -5.45
CA PHE A 40 -19.27 28.18 -4.62
C PHE A 40 -19.59 28.77 -3.26
N GLU A 41 -20.72 29.57 -3.20
CA GLU A 41 -21.13 30.28 -2.00
C GLU A 41 -22.65 30.16 -1.82
N ARG A 42 -23.09 30.18 -0.58
CA ARG A 42 -24.52 30.24 -0.21
C ARG A 42 -24.89 31.63 0.25
N GLY A 43 -26.15 31.98 0.11
CA GLY A 43 -26.70 33.23 0.67
C GLY A 43 -26.67 33.20 2.20
N GLU A 44 -26.89 34.36 2.82
CA GLU A 44 -26.87 34.55 4.28
C GLU A 44 -27.80 33.60 5.04
N ASN A 45 -28.87 33.12 4.40
CA ASN A 45 -29.82 32.16 4.97
C ASN A 45 -29.53 30.71 4.58
N GLY A 46 -28.33 30.41 4.04
CA GLY A 46 -27.95 29.07 3.57
C GLY A 46 -28.60 28.65 2.24
N GLU A 47 -29.34 29.59 1.60
CA GLU A 47 -30.00 29.33 0.31
C GLU A 47 -28.99 29.24 -0.83
N ILE A 48 -29.31 28.39 -1.82
CA ILE A 48 -28.52 28.28 -3.06
C ILE A 48 -28.93 29.45 -3.98
N PRO A 49 -28.02 30.37 -4.33
CA PRO A 49 -28.30 31.52 -5.19
C PRO A 49 -28.47 31.10 -6.65
N LYS A 50 -29.54 30.36 -6.96
CA LYS A 50 -29.79 29.78 -8.26
C LYS A 50 -30.84 30.55 -9.02
N PRO A 51 -30.55 31.08 -10.21
CA PRO A 51 -31.54 31.71 -11.06
C PRO A 51 -32.75 30.80 -11.32
N GLN A 52 -33.94 31.39 -11.46
CA GLN A 52 -35.19 30.61 -11.56
C GLN A 52 -35.20 29.61 -12.73
N TYR A 53 -34.56 29.96 -13.86
CA TYR A 53 -34.45 29.08 -15.04
C TYR A 53 -33.48 27.91 -14.86
N LEU A 54 -32.64 27.94 -13.82
CA LEU A 54 -31.73 26.85 -13.46
C LEU A 54 -32.22 25.98 -12.29
N LYS A 55 -33.38 26.31 -11.69
CA LYS A 55 -33.85 25.63 -10.47
C LYS A 55 -34.08 24.11 -10.67
N GLY A 56 -34.47 23.67 -11.85
CA GLY A 56 -34.67 22.26 -12.18
C GLY A 56 -33.43 21.53 -12.65
N MET A 57 -32.31 22.20 -12.82
CA MET A 57 -31.07 21.57 -13.36
C MET A 57 -30.21 20.99 -12.25
N LEU A 58 -29.59 19.85 -12.54
CA LEU A 58 -28.51 19.28 -11.69
C LEU A 58 -27.38 20.29 -11.55
N HIS A 59 -26.86 20.42 -10.35
CA HIS A 59 -25.77 21.34 -10.02
C HIS A 59 -24.71 20.64 -9.17
N PHE A 60 -23.54 21.23 -9.11
CA PHE A 60 -22.43 20.79 -8.27
C PHE A 60 -22.27 21.79 -7.14
N ASP A 61 -22.41 21.33 -5.89
CA ASP A 61 -22.36 22.19 -4.71
C ASP A 61 -20.96 22.14 -4.06
N LEU A 62 -20.10 23.06 -4.44
CA LEU A 62 -18.76 23.23 -3.88
C LEU A 62 -18.71 24.21 -2.69
N SER A 63 -19.87 24.61 -2.15
CA SER A 63 -19.96 25.54 -1.02
C SER A 63 -19.79 24.88 0.35
N LYS A 64 -19.81 23.54 0.42
CA LYS A 64 -19.74 22.78 1.67
C LYS A 64 -18.43 22.05 1.76
N GLU A 65 -17.63 22.30 2.79
CA GLU A 65 -16.36 21.61 3.05
C GLU A 65 -16.53 20.09 3.13
N ASP A 66 -17.57 19.61 3.80
CA ASP A 66 -17.82 18.17 4.00
C ASP A 66 -18.07 17.38 2.71
N SER A 67 -18.55 18.04 1.66
CA SER A 67 -18.89 17.38 0.38
C SER A 67 -18.09 17.92 -0.81
N TYR A 68 -17.19 18.87 -0.58
CA TYR A 68 -16.43 19.54 -1.62
C TYR A 68 -15.70 18.56 -2.56
N ASP A 69 -14.91 17.65 -2.02
CA ASP A 69 -14.11 16.71 -2.82
C ASP A 69 -14.98 15.76 -3.64
N LEU A 70 -16.10 15.32 -3.08
CA LEU A 70 -17.04 14.45 -3.78
C LEU A 70 -17.69 15.18 -4.96
N GLU A 71 -18.18 16.38 -4.73
CA GLU A 71 -18.85 17.20 -5.74
C GLU A 71 -17.86 17.70 -6.80
N TYR A 72 -16.64 18.03 -6.41
CA TYR A 72 -15.56 18.38 -7.33
C TYR A 72 -15.19 17.21 -8.25
N GLN A 73 -15.05 15.99 -7.72
CA GLN A 73 -14.79 14.80 -8.53
C GLN A 73 -15.96 14.51 -9.49
N ARG A 74 -17.20 14.71 -9.06
CA ARG A 74 -18.39 14.57 -9.93
C ARG A 74 -18.35 15.58 -11.07
N LEU A 75 -18.00 16.83 -10.78
CA LEU A 75 -17.85 17.89 -11.79
C LEU A 75 -16.75 17.53 -12.80
N VAL A 76 -15.57 17.14 -12.32
CA VAL A 76 -14.43 16.76 -13.18
C VAL A 76 -14.80 15.59 -14.09
N ARG A 77 -15.40 14.53 -13.55
CA ARG A 77 -15.86 13.39 -14.37
C ARG A 77 -16.88 13.82 -15.44
N ARG A 78 -17.79 14.71 -15.07
CA ARG A 78 -18.77 15.25 -16.03
C ARG A 78 -18.12 16.06 -17.15
N LEU A 79 -17.10 16.88 -16.83
CA LEU A 79 -16.35 17.66 -17.81
C LEU A 79 -15.56 16.79 -18.79
N TYR A 80 -15.04 15.64 -18.32
CA TYR A 80 -14.36 14.67 -19.18
C TYR A 80 -15.30 13.68 -19.87
N GLY A 81 -16.61 13.84 -19.74
CA GLY A 81 -17.59 12.94 -20.35
C GLY A 81 -17.62 11.54 -19.74
N ILE A 82 -17.03 11.38 -18.55
CA ILE A 82 -17.05 10.11 -17.82
C ILE A 82 -18.38 10.05 -17.07
N GLU A 83 -19.29 9.20 -17.54
CA GLU A 83 -20.58 8.99 -16.89
C GLU A 83 -20.35 8.38 -15.50
N VAL A 84 -20.89 9.03 -14.46
CA VAL A 84 -20.85 8.53 -13.07
C VAL A 84 -21.78 7.33 -12.90
N VAL A 85 -22.78 7.22 -13.77
CA VAL A 85 -23.74 6.10 -13.83
C VAL A 85 -23.99 5.80 -15.31
N LYS A 86 -23.40 4.72 -15.82
CA LYS A 86 -23.86 4.13 -17.08
C LYS A 86 -25.29 3.59 -16.87
N LYS A 87 -26.21 3.94 -17.77
CA LYS A 87 -27.53 3.31 -17.78
C LYS A 87 -27.31 1.78 -17.86
N PRO A 88 -27.73 0.99 -16.85
CA PRO A 88 -27.57 -0.45 -16.93
C PRO A 88 -28.36 -0.99 -18.14
N ASP A 89 -27.76 -1.91 -18.88
CA ASP A 89 -28.50 -2.76 -19.78
C ASP A 89 -29.52 -3.55 -18.94
N LEU A 90 -30.73 -3.69 -19.47
CA LEU A 90 -31.82 -4.41 -18.81
C LEU A 90 -31.41 -5.89 -18.61
N GLY A 91 -30.90 -6.23 -17.43
CA GLY A 91 -30.52 -7.57 -17.02
C GLY A 91 -29.23 -7.57 -16.20
N ASN A 92 -29.25 -7.91 -14.96
CA ASN A 92 -28.22 -8.00 -13.94
C ASN A 92 -27.50 -6.69 -13.58
N ALA A 93 -27.60 -6.30 -12.33
CA ALA A 93 -26.82 -5.19 -11.79
C ALA A 93 -25.33 -5.45 -12.01
N PRO A 94 -24.56 -4.52 -12.59
CA PRO A 94 -23.13 -4.70 -12.71
C PRO A 94 -22.53 -4.89 -11.31
N SER A 95 -21.58 -5.82 -11.18
CA SER A 95 -20.93 -6.17 -9.90
C SER A 95 -20.31 -4.97 -9.17
N TRP A 96 -19.98 -3.89 -9.89
CA TRP A 96 -19.45 -2.65 -9.28
C TRP A 96 -20.51 -1.78 -8.57
N LEU A 97 -21.83 -2.03 -8.79
CA LEU A 97 -22.90 -1.35 -8.02
C LEU A 97 -22.99 -1.86 -6.57
N GLU A 98 -22.49 -3.05 -6.31
CA GLU A 98 -22.32 -3.61 -4.98
C GLU A 98 -21.00 -3.17 -4.33
N GLU A 99 -20.13 -2.47 -5.06
CA GLU A 99 -18.91 -1.94 -4.51
C GLU A 99 -19.23 -0.83 -3.51
N ILE A 100 -19.28 -1.21 -2.24
CA ILE A 100 -19.14 -0.31 -1.10
C ILE A 100 -17.96 0.62 -1.40
N PRO A 101 -18.09 1.96 -1.17
CA PRO A 101 -16.98 2.89 -1.37
C PRO A 101 -15.73 2.31 -0.72
N THR A 102 -14.68 2.08 -1.52
CA THR A 102 -13.45 1.48 -1.03
C THR A 102 -12.95 2.25 0.18
N ILE A 103 -12.36 1.58 1.15
CA ILE A 103 -11.71 2.23 2.31
C ILE A 103 -10.80 3.37 1.80
N SER A 104 -10.21 3.26 0.61
CA SER A 104 -9.35 4.27 0.02
C SER A 104 -10.01 5.65 -0.10
N ASN A 105 -11.28 5.73 -0.48
CA ASN A 105 -12.01 7.02 -0.52
C ASN A 105 -12.35 7.53 0.88
N LYS A 106 -12.74 6.63 1.79
CA LYS A 106 -12.96 6.97 3.20
C LYS A 106 -11.66 7.43 3.86
N VAL A 107 -10.56 6.70 3.62
CA VAL A 107 -9.22 7.03 4.13
C VAL A 107 -8.75 8.36 3.56
N ARG A 108 -8.88 8.58 2.26
CA ARG A 108 -8.50 9.84 1.60
C ARG A 108 -9.30 11.02 2.16
N THR A 109 -10.60 10.87 2.33
CA THR A 109 -11.48 11.91 2.92
C THR A 109 -11.11 12.17 4.38
N ALA A 110 -10.97 11.11 5.18
CA ALA A 110 -10.63 11.23 6.60
C ALA A 110 -9.25 11.87 6.83
N PHE A 111 -8.24 11.54 6.02
CA PHE A 111 -6.89 12.08 6.18
C PHE A 111 -6.59 13.29 5.26
N GLY A 112 -7.33 13.53 4.18
CA GLY A 112 -7.22 14.73 3.36
C GLY A 112 -7.65 15.99 4.12
N VAL A 113 -8.69 15.87 4.91
CA VAL A 113 -9.19 16.95 5.81
C VAL A 113 -8.28 17.11 7.05
N LEU A 114 -7.55 16.06 7.45
CA LEU A 114 -6.82 15.98 8.71
C LEU A 114 -5.39 16.55 8.68
N LYS A 115 -4.91 17.02 7.54
CA LYS A 115 -3.49 17.42 7.40
C LYS A 115 -3.04 18.50 8.41
N ASN A 116 -3.93 19.29 9.00
CA ASN A 116 -3.51 20.46 9.76
C ASN A 116 -4.25 20.78 11.08
N GLN A 117 -5.29 20.09 11.52
CA GLN A 117 -6.10 20.59 12.66
C GLN A 117 -6.50 19.57 13.73
N GLU A 118 -6.29 18.28 13.57
CA GLU A 118 -6.68 17.30 14.59
C GLU A 118 -5.54 16.98 15.56
N SER A 119 -5.91 16.70 16.82
CA SER A 119 -4.93 16.25 17.82
C SER A 119 -4.35 14.89 17.43
N ASP A 120 -3.12 14.63 17.87
CA ASP A 120 -2.41 13.37 17.61
C ASP A 120 -3.21 12.14 18.11
N SER A 121 -3.96 12.27 19.20
CA SER A 121 -4.84 11.21 19.71
C SER A 121 -5.90 10.84 18.69
N VAL A 122 -6.61 11.82 18.12
CA VAL A 122 -7.67 11.59 17.13
C VAL A 122 -7.12 10.95 15.86
N LYS A 123 -5.92 11.37 15.41
CA LYS A 123 -5.24 10.76 14.27
C LYS A 123 -4.92 9.28 14.53
N CYS A 124 -4.38 8.98 15.72
CA CYS A 124 -4.07 7.62 16.13
C CYS A 124 -5.33 6.74 16.19
N ASP A 125 -6.42 7.23 16.80
CA ASP A 125 -7.68 6.49 16.92
C ASP A 125 -8.29 6.18 15.56
N LYS A 126 -8.29 7.15 14.64
CA LYS A 126 -8.77 6.94 13.28
C LYS A 126 -7.91 5.94 12.51
N PHE A 127 -6.60 6.08 12.59
CA PHE A 127 -5.67 5.17 11.93
C PHE A 127 -5.83 3.73 12.43
N LYS A 128 -5.93 3.57 13.76
CA LYS A 128 -6.19 2.26 14.38
C LYS A 128 -7.53 1.66 13.96
N LYS A 129 -8.58 2.49 13.86
CA LYS A 129 -9.88 2.04 13.37
C LYS A 129 -9.80 1.47 11.95
N PHE A 130 -9.11 2.16 11.03
CA PHE A 130 -8.94 1.66 9.66
C PHE A 130 -8.08 0.40 9.60
N LEU A 131 -7.02 0.31 10.40
CA LEU A 131 -6.24 -0.92 10.52
C LEU A 131 -7.11 -2.10 10.98
N ASN A 132 -7.97 -1.89 11.98
CA ASN A 132 -8.89 -2.91 12.46
C ASN A 132 -9.90 -3.32 11.37
N GLU A 133 -10.47 -2.36 10.61
CA GLU A 133 -11.37 -2.68 9.49
C GLU A 133 -10.69 -3.55 8.43
N ILE A 134 -9.40 -3.30 8.13
CA ILE A 134 -8.61 -4.12 7.20
C ILE A 134 -8.30 -5.48 7.80
N LYS A 135 -7.90 -5.54 9.08
CA LYS A 135 -7.67 -6.78 9.81
C LYS A 135 -8.91 -7.68 9.74
N GLU A 136 -10.08 -7.14 10.08
CA GLU A 136 -11.34 -7.88 10.02
C GLU A 136 -11.62 -8.45 8.64
N LYS A 137 -11.34 -7.70 7.56
CA LYS A 137 -11.50 -8.19 6.18
C LYS A 137 -10.56 -9.34 5.85
N ILE A 138 -9.30 -9.28 6.30
CA ILE A 138 -8.33 -10.36 6.06
C ILE A 138 -8.73 -11.61 6.84
N VAL A 139 -9.08 -11.43 8.11
CA VAL A 139 -9.45 -12.54 9.00
C VAL A 139 -10.76 -13.19 8.57
N ALA A 140 -11.75 -12.38 8.16
CA ALA A 140 -13.05 -12.87 7.70
C ALA A 140 -13.05 -13.27 6.21
N PHE A 141 -11.90 -13.28 5.53
CA PHE A 141 -11.86 -13.63 4.11
C PHE A 141 -12.29 -15.08 3.92
N GLU A 142 -13.43 -15.25 3.26
CA GLU A 142 -14.05 -16.52 2.89
C GLU A 142 -14.71 -16.35 1.52
N LYS A 143 -14.78 -17.43 0.75
CA LYS A 143 -15.46 -17.46 -0.53
C LYS A 143 -16.46 -18.61 -0.57
N GLU A 144 -17.73 -18.29 -0.68
CA GLU A 144 -18.77 -19.30 -0.78
C GLU A 144 -18.64 -20.14 -2.06
N GLY A 145 -18.99 -21.41 -1.96
CA GLY A 145 -19.07 -22.30 -3.13
C GLY A 145 -17.75 -22.88 -3.61
N LEU A 146 -16.65 -22.76 -2.83
CA LEU A 146 -15.40 -23.44 -3.17
C LEU A 146 -15.57 -24.95 -3.08
N GLY A 147 -15.12 -25.65 -4.15
CA GLY A 147 -15.05 -27.12 -4.16
C GLY A 147 -13.91 -27.66 -3.29
N ASN A 148 -13.87 -28.98 -3.13
CA ASN A 148 -12.77 -29.67 -2.43
C ASN A 148 -11.44 -29.60 -3.20
N SER A 149 -11.44 -29.18 -4.45
CA SER A 149 -10.26 -28.95 -5.29
C SER A 149 -10.53 -27.76 -6.19
N LEU A 150 -9.51 -26.92 -6.37
CA LEU A 150 -9.57 -25.77 -7.29
C LEU A 150 -8.69 -26.03 -8.50
N SER A 151 -9.14 -25.57 -9.67
CA SER A 151 -8.28 -25.41 -10.84
C SER A 151 -7.21 -24.34 -10.58
N ALA A 152 -6.18 -24.29 -11.42
CA ALA A 152 -5.15 -23.27 -11.29
C ALA A 152 -5.72 -21.86 -11.44
N GLU A 153 -6.66 -21.67 -12.36
CA GLU A 153 -7.33 -20.40 -12.62
C GLU A 153 -8.21 -19.97 -11.43
N GLU A 154 -8.96 -20.90 -10.83
CA GLU A 154 -9.80 -20.62 -9.66
C GLU A 154 -8.96 -20.26 -8.44
N TYR A 155 -7.81 -20.94 -8.24
CA TYR A 155 -6.92 -20.63 -7.13
C TYR A 155 -6.29 -19.24 -7.27
N ILE A 156 -5.87 -18.87 -8.48
CA ILE A 156 -5.34 -17.53 -8.77
C ILE A 156 -6.44 -16.46 -8.62
N ALA A 157 -7.66 -16.75 -9.11
CA ALA A 157 -8.79 -15.84 -8.93
C ALA A 157 -9.15 -15.62 -7.45
N LEU A 158 -9.00 -16.65 -6.61
CA LEU A 158 -9.17 -16.52 -5.17
C LEU A 158 -8.14 -15.55 -4.56
N TYR A 159 -6.88 -15.61 -5.01
CA TYR A 159 -5.87 -14.65 -4.61
C TYR A 159 -6.17 -13.23 -5.13
N ASP A 160 -6.65 -13.12 -6.38
CA ASP A 160 -7.04 -11.83 -6.98
C ASP A 160 -8.11 -11.09 -6.17
N ASP A 161 -9.04 -11.83 -5.57
CA ASP A 161 -10.08 -11.26 -4.70
C ASP A 161 -9.49 -10.54 -3.47
N THR A 162 -8.29 -10.93 -3.01
CA THR A 162 -7.60 -10.28 -1.88
C THR A 162 -6.89 -8.99 -2.26
N LYS A 163 -6.60 -8.74 -3.54
CA LYS A 163 -5.87 -7.54 -3.98
C LYS A 163 -6.53 -6.25 -3.54
N LYS A 164 -7.85 -6.21 -3.49
CA LYS A 164 -8.58 -5.04 -3.01
C LYS A 164 -8.25 -4.72 -1.56
N ILE A 165 -8.14 -5.74 -0.70
CA ILE A 165 -7.79 -5.58 0.72
C ILE A 165 -6.32 -5.10 0.83
N ARG A 166 -5.41 -5.68 0.05
CA ARG A 166 -4.03 -5.23 -0.07
C ARG A 166 -3.95 -3.74 -0.43
N ASP A 167 -4.63 -3.35 -1.48
CA ASP A 167 -4.57 -1.99 -2.01
C ASP A 167 -5.16 -0.98 -1.01
N GLU A 168 -6.21 -1.33 -0.28
CA GLU A 168 -6.75 -0.53 0.82
C GLU A 168 -5.72 -0.34 1.94
N PHE A 169 -5.02 -1.41 2.34
CA PHE A 169 -3.94 -1.32 3.31
C PHE A 169 -2.81 -0.40 2.83
N LEU A 170 -2.38 -0.54 1.58
CA LEU A 170 -1.33 0.29 0.98
C LEU A 170 -1.73 1.77 0.91
N GLN A 171 -3.00 2.07 0.62
CA GLN A 171 -3.50 3.46 0.68
C GLN A 171 -3.41 4.02 2.11
N LEU A 172 -3.75 3.24 3.13
CA LEU A 172 -3.62 3.64 4.52
C LEU A 172 -2.15 3.92 4.90
N MET A 173 -1.21 3.11 4.43
CA MET A 173 0.23 3.28 4.67
C MET A 173 0.81 4.61 4.13
N LYS A 174 0.17 5.26 3.17
CA LYS A 174 0.57 6.60 2.68
C LYS A 174 0.49 7.66 3.80
N TYR A 175 -0.32 7.44 4.82
CA TYR A 175 -0.57 8.39 5.92
C TYR A 175 0.27 8.15 7.18
N THR A 176 1.10 7.12 7.22
CA THR A 176 1.93 6.79 8.39
C THR A 176 2.82 7.96 8.85
N ALA A 177 3.29 8.80 7.93
CA ALA A 177 4.11 9.98 8.25
C ALA A 177 3.35 11.06 9.06
N TYR A 178 2.02 11.05 9.06
CA TYR A 178 1.17 12.04 9.72
C TYR A 178 0.59 11.53 11.05
N VAL A 179 0.84 10.26 11.39
CA VAL A 179 0.26 9.61 12.56
C VAL A 179 1.37 9.17 13.51
N PRO A 180 1.46 9.75 14.71
CA PRO A 180 2.46 9.35 15.70
C PRO A 180 2.38 7.85 16.01
N LYS A 181 3.54 7.21 16.14
CA LYS A 181 3.64 5.78 16.46
C LYS A 181 2.90 4.84 15.49
N SER A 182 2.65 5.28 14.26
CA SER A 182 1.96 4.48 13.25
C SER A 182 2.65 3.14 12.98
N CYS A 183 3.99 3.10 12.98
CA CYS A 183 4.75 1.86 12.78
C CYS A 183 4.43 0.81 13.85
N LYS A 184 4.26 1.24 15.11
CA LYS A 184 3.87 0.32 16.18
C LYS A 184 2.47 -0.24 15.94
N MET A 185 1.50 0.63 15.60
CA MET A 185 0.13 0.19 15.30
C MET A 185 0.08 -0.77 14.11
N VAL A 186 0.87 -0.50 13.06
CA VAL A 186 0.99 -1.40 11.90
C VAL A 186 1.57 -2.76 12.32
N ALA A 187 2.68 -2.77 13.06
CA ALA A 187 3.32 -4.00 13.52
C ALA A 187 2.42 -4.82 14.44
N ASP A 188 1.71 -4.16 15.38
CA ASP A 188 0.77 -4.82 16.29
C ASP A 188 -0.42 -5.40 15.51
N THR A 189 -0.95 -4.67 14.50
CA THR A 189 -2.04 -5.18 13.66
C THR A 189 -1.61 -6.38 12.81
N LEU A 190 -0.40 -6.35 12.23
CA LEU A 190 0.13 -7.50 11.47
C LEU A 190 0.31 -8.73 12.37
N GLU A 191 0.78 -8.54 13.60
CA GLU A 191 0.87 -9.60 14.61
C GLU A 191 -0.51 -10.17 14.94
N GLU A 192 -1.49 -9.32 15.23
CA GLU A 192 -2.88 -9.74 15.50
C GLU A 192 -3.47 -10.53 14.32
N ILE A 193 -3.26 -10.08 13.07
CA ILE A 193 -3.69 -10.82 11.88
C ILE A 193 -3.04 -12.20 11.86
N CYS A 194 -1.72 -12.26 12.05
CA CYS A 194 -0.98 -13.52 12.03
C CYS A 194 -1.50 -14.50 13.07
N VAL A 195 -1.79 -14.04 14.29
CA VAL A 195 -2.40 -14.86 15.35
C VAL A 195 -3.77 -15.37 14.95
N GLU A 196 -4.63 -14.52 14.39
CA GLU A 196 -6.01 -14.89 14.06
C GLU A 196 -6.11 -15.82 12.84
N ILE A 197 -5.14 -15.74 11.89
CA ILE A 197 -5.15 -16.60 10.69
C ILE A 197 -4.31 -17.88 10.83
N GLN A 198 -3.53 -18.04 11.89
CA GLN A 198 -2.62 -19.18 12.03
C GLN A 198 -3.35 -20.55 11.96
N ASP A 199 -4.56 -20.61 12.50
CA ASP A 199 -5.39 -21.82 12.53
C ASP A 199 -6.34 -21.93 11.32
N LYS A 200 -6.37 -20.92 10.44
CA LYS A 200 -7.11 -21.02 9.18
C LYS A 200 -6.49 -22.10 8.30
N THR A 201 -7.31 -23.04 7.89
CA THR A 201 -6.96 -24.13 7.00
C THR A 201 -7.68 -23.98 5.67
N GLY A 202 -7.36 -24.85 4.69
CA GLY A 202 -7.96 -24.78 3.37
C GLY A 202 -7.37 -23.68 2.50
N PHE A 203 -7.97 -23.49 1.32
CA PHE A 203 -7.46 -22.57 0.31
C PHE A 203 -7.47 -21.12 0.79
N GLU A 204 -8.51 -20.69 1.48
CA GLU A 204 -8.61 -19.34 2.02
C GLU A 204 -7.52 -19.08 3.08
N GLY A 205 -7.26 -20.08 3.94
CA GLY A 205 -6.19 -19.98 4.95
C GLY A 205 -4.80 -19.83 4.31
N GLU A 206 -4.53 -20.57 3.23
CA GLU A 206 -3.29 -20.44 2.48
C GLU A 206 -3.19 -19.06 1.80
N ILE A 207 -4.26 -18.62 1.16
CA ILE A 207 -4.31 -17.34 0.44
C ILE A 207 -4.10 -16.13 1.36
N VAL A 208 -4.71 -16.09 2.54
CA VAL A 208 -4.53 -14.96 3.46
C VAL A 208 -3.14 -14.93 4.08
N LYS A 209 -2.47 -16.07 4.26
CA LYS A 209 -1.06 -16.13 4.68
C LYS A 209 -0.13 -15.58 3.59
N THR A 210 -0.37 -15.97 2.34
CA THR A 210 0.36 -15.45 1.17
C THR A 210 0.15 -13.94 1.00
N LEU A 211 -1.09 -13.46 1.20
CA LEU A 211 -1.40 -12.02 1.22
C LEU A 211 -0.63 -11.28 2.32
N LEU A 212 -0.57 -11.85 3.53
CA LEU A 212 0.15 -11.22 4.65
C LEU A 212 1.65 -11.11 4.38
N HIS A 213 2.24 -12.12 3.74
CA HIS A 213 3.64 -12.10 3.28
C HIS A 213 3.86 -10.96 2.25
N GLU A 214 3.00 -10.85 1.24
CA GLU A 214 3.06 -9.77 0.25
C GLU A 214 2.95 -8.39 0.91
N ILE A 215 1.97 -8.21 1.80
CA ILE A 215 1.77 -6.97 2.57
C ILE A 215 3.01 -6.61 3.38
N PHE A 216 3.66 -7.59 4.03
CA PHE A 216 4.86 -7.34 4.81
C PHE A 216 6.00 -6.79 3.95
N ILE A 217 6.26 -7.35 2.77
CA ILE A 217 7.26 -6.82 1.83
C ILE A 217 6.92 -5.38 1.43
N TYR A 218 5.65 -5.07 1.15
CA TYR A 218 5.23 -3.69 0.87
C TYR A 218 5.48 -2.73 2.03
N VAL A 219 5.23 -3.15 3.27
CA VAL A 219 5.52 -2.33 4.47
C VAL A 219 6.99 -1.97 4.52
N ILE A 220 7.88 -2.94 4.31
CA ILE A 220 9.33 -2.73 4.26
C ILE A 220 9.70 -1.78 3.12
N ALA A 221 9.14 -1.99 1.91
CA ALA A 221 9.39 -1.13 0.75
C ALA A 221 8.99 0.32 1.01
N ILE A 222 7.84 0.55 1.65
CA ILE A 222 7.32 1.89 1.97
C ILE A 222 8.25 2.62 2.94
N TYR A 223 8.71 1.96 4.02
CA TYR A 223 9.61 2.59 4.99
C TYR A 223 11.00 2.84 4.39
N LEU A 224 11.52 1.94 3.58
CA LEU A 224 12.75 2.15 2.81
C LEU A 224 12.65 3.36 1.87
N LYS A 225 11.57 3.45 1.10
CA LYS A 225 11.30 4.56 0.18
C LYS A 225 11.19 5.90 0.91
N LYS A 226 10.56 5.93 2.07
CA LYS A 226 10.42 7.10 2.93
C LYS A 226 11.70 7.43 3.73
N LYS A 227 12.70 6.55 3.72
CA LYS A 227 13.90 6.62 4.58
C LYS A 227 13.54 6.69 6.07
N ASP A 228 12.43 6.10 6.46
CA ASP A 228 12.01 6.01 7.86
C ASP A 228 12.65 4.75 8.49
N TYR A 229 13.94 4.84 8.73
CA TYR A 229 14.75 3.73 9.22
C TYR A 229 14.44 3.37 10.68
N GLN A 230 13.90 4.30 11.47
CA GLN A 230 13.45 3.99 12.83
C GLN A 230 12.23 3.07 12.83
N SER A 231 11.24 3.38 12.00
CA SER A 231 10.06 2.51 11.84
C SER A 231 10.44 1.16 11.23
N LEU A 232 11.34 1.17 10.25
CA LEU A 232 11.86 -0.05 9.63
C LEU A 232 12.58 -0.93 10.64
N SER A 233 13.50 -0.35 11.43
CA SER A 233 14.20 -1.03 12.53
C SER A 233 13.22 -1.65 13.51
N TYR A 234 12.22 -0.86 13.96
CA TYR A 234 11.22 -1.35 14.91
C TYR A 234 10.51 -2.60 14.39
N ILE A 235 10.06 -2.61 13.13
CA ILE A 235 9.33 -3.74 12.55
C ILE A 235 10.24 -4.96 12.39
N LEU A 236 11.49 -4.79 11.96
CA LEU A 236 12.41 -5.90 11.73
C LEU A 236 12.99 -6.49 13.03
N THR A 237 13.07 -5.69 14.11
CA THR A 237 13.66 -6.12 15.39
C THR A 237 12.63 -6.44 16.47
N LYS A 238 11.34 -6.10 16.24
CA LYS A 238 10.26 -6.42 17.18
C LYS A 238 10.17 -7.92 17.38
N THR A 239 10.01 -8.32 18.63
CA THR A 239 9.60 -9.67 18.98
C THR A 239 8.09 -9.79 18.77
N TYR A 240 7.68 -10.76 17.98
CA TYR A 240 6.30 -11.10 17.68
C TYR A 240 5.88 -12.34 18.51
N PHE A 241 4.69 -12.29 19.08
CA PHE A 241 4.13 -13.37 19.87
C PHE A 241 3.01 -14.04 19.09
N VAL A 242 3.40 -14.95 18.19
CA VAL A 242 2.48 -15.69 17.32
C VAL A 242 2.59 -17.18 17.65
N GLY A 243 1.52 -17.75 18.19
CA GLY A 243 1.53 -19.16 18.53
C GLY A 243 0.17 -19.65 19.06
N ARG A 244 -0.05 -20.97 18.97
CA ARG A 244 -1.30 -21.63 19.38
C ARG A 244 -1.54 -21.68 20.89
N TYR A 245 -0.47 -21.56 21.67
CA TYR A 245 -0.52 -21.73 23.12
C TYR A 245 0.18 -20.55 23.79
N ALA A 246 -0.32 -20.14 24.95
CA ALA A 246 0.22 -19.00 25.72
C ALA A 246 1.71 -19.15 26.15
N TYR A 247 2.35 -20.22 25.76
CA TYR A 247 3.76 -20.54 26.03
C TYR A 247 4.62 -20.47 24.78
N ASP A 248 4.06 -20.04 23.65
CA ASP A 248 4.79 -20.04 22.40
C ASP A 248 5.83 -18.92 22.37
N GLU A 249 6.96 -19.31 21.85
CA GLU A 249 8.20 -18.59 21.85
C GLU A 249 8.12 -17.25 21.15
N ALA A 250 8.90 -16.31 21.64
CA ALA A 250 9.17 -15.06 21.02
C ALA A 250 9.76 -15.30 19.61
N GLN A 251 9.07 -14.86 18.57
CA GLN A 251 9.46 -15.05 17.19
C GLN A 251 9.93 -13.73 16.56
N SER A 252 10.72 -13.82 15.50
CA SER A 252 11.12 -12.66 14.71
C SER A 252 10.10 -12.36 13.61
N PHE A 253 10.37 -11.37 12.78
CA PHE A 253 9.52 -11.00 11.63
C PHE A 253 9.33 -12.14 10.61
N HIS A 254 10.04 -13.26 10.74
CA HIS A 254 9.85 -14.46 9.92
C HIS A 254 8.44 -15.05 10.00
N VAL A 255 7.69 -14.74 11.03
CA VAL A 255 6.27 -15.16 11.16
C VAL A 255 5.40 -14.70 10.00
N PHE A 256 5.84 -13.69 9.26
CA PHE A 256 5.14 -13.19 8.07
C PHE A 256 5.58 -13.88 6.77
N TYR A 257 6.58 -14.75 6.82
CA TYR A 257 7.02 -15.52 5.66
C TYR A 257 6.05 -16.66 5.39
N ASP A 258 5.65 -16.81 4.13
CA ASP A 258 4.79 -17.91 3.68
C ASP A 258 5.38 -18.59 2.44
N ASN A 259 5.21 -19.91 2.36
CA ASN A 259 5.58 -20.71 1.20
C ASN A 259 4.35 -21.47 0.70
N ASN A 260 3.62 -20.89 -0.24
CA ASN A 260 2.39 -21.45 -0.78
C ASN A 260 2.68 -22.27 -2.06
N GLU A 261 2.94 -23.56 -1.90
CA GLU A 261 3.22 -24.48 -3.02
C GLU A 261 2.01 -24.61 -3.97
N ASN A 262 0.79 -24.53 -3.45
CA ASN A 262 -0.43 -24.60 -4.28
C ASN A 262 -0.54 -23.39 -5.20
N PHE A 263 -0.23 -22.20 -4.69
CA PHE A 263 -0.21 -20.98 -5.50
C PHE A 263 0.93 -21.01 -6.52
N ASP A 264 2.14 -21.41 -6.12
CA ASP A 264 3.29 -21.59 -7.01
C ASP A 264 2.98 -22.54 -8.18
N ASN A 265 2.38 -23.68 -7.87
CA ASN A 265 1.97 -24.66 -8.87
C ASN A 265 0.85 -24.14 -9.78
N SER A 266 -0.11 -23.39 -9.23
CA SER A 266 -1.23 -22.81 -9.99
C SER A 266 -0.73 -21.77 -11.00
N VAL A 267 0.18 -20.87 -10.60
CA VAL A 267 0.79 -19.90 -11.51
C VAL A 267 1.59 -20.60 -12.61
N SER A 268 2.38 -21.61 -12.26
CA SER A 268 3.16 -22.41 -13.21
C SER A 268 2.28 -23.13 -14.24
N LYS A 269 1.15 -23.67 -13.81
CA LYS A 269 0.18 -24.35 -14.68
C LYS A 269 -0.53 -23.36 -15.61
N ARG A 270 -1.04 -22.24 -15.07
CA ARG A 270 -1.70 -21.21 -15.88
C ARG A 270 -0.80 -20.72 -17.02
N ASP A 271 0.47 -20.44 -16.69
CA ASP A 271 1.42 -19.86 -17.64
C ASP A 271 2.10 -20.91 -18.51
N ASN A 272 1.81 -22.20 -18.30
CA ASN A 272 2.48 -23.32 -18.92
C ASN A 272 4.02 -23.20 -18.85
N LYS A 273 4.52 -22.80 -17.66
CA LYS A 273 5.93 -22.49 -17.43
C LYS A 273 6.35 -22.95 -16.03
N LYS A 274 7.52 -23.56 -15.95
CA LYS A 274 8.10 -23.93 -14.65
C LYS A 274 8.82 -22.72 -14.04
N TYR A 275 8.26 -22.21 -12.96
CA TYR A 275 8.89 -21.17 -12.13
C TYR A 275 9.63 -21.79 -10.95
N LEU A 276 10.64 -21.11 -10.45
CA LEU A 276 11.26 -21.43 -9.16
C LEU A 276 10.32 -21.00 -8.00
N SER A 277 9.66 -19.83 -8.15
CA SER A 277 8.51 -19.45 -7.37
C SER A 277 7.47 -18.81 -8.30
N GLY A 278 6.31 -19.44 -8.42
CA GLY A 278 5.16 -18.90 -9.13
C GLY A 278 4.58 -17.69 -8.41
N THR A 279 4.57 -17.72 -7.07
CA THR A 279 4.17 -16.62 -6.21
C THR A 279 4.97 -15.35 -6.52
N ALA A 280 6.28 -15.46 -6.55
CA ALA A 280 7.15 -14.32 -6.88
C ALA A 280 6.92 -13.81 -8.31
N ALA A 281 6.78 -14.71 -9.29
CA ALA A 281 6.49 -14.33 -10.67
C ALA A 281 5.18 -13.54 -10.74
N TYR A 282 4.14 -14.05 -10.05
CA TYR A 282 2.84 -13.41 -10.00
C TYR A 282 2.89 -12.02 -9.34
N TRP A 283 3.55 -11.89 -8.19
CA TRP A 283 3.68 -10.60 -7.50
C TRP A 283 4.41 -9.57 -8.34
N ILE A 284 5.51 -9.94 -8.99
CA ILE A 284 6.30 -9.05 -9.85
C ILE A 284 5.46 -8.51 -11.02
N ASP A 285 4.58 -9.32 -11.58
CA ASP A 285 3.70 -8.90 -12.70
C ASP A 285 2.49 -8.09 -12.23
N ASN A 286 2.13 -8.17 -10.94
CA ASN A 286 0.95 -7.55 -10.35
C ASN A 286 1.26 -6.54 -9.23
N ILE A 287 2.44 -5.92 -9.26
CA ILE A 287 2.84 -4.91 -8.28
C ILE A 287 1.90 -3.70 -8.33
N GLU A 288 1.50 -3.21 -7.14
CA GLU A 288 0.80 -1.93 -7.00
C GLU A 288 1.80 -0.78 -7.19
N THR A 289 1.82 -0.22 -8.42
CA THR A 289 2.86 0.71 -8.88
C THR A 289 2.76 2.11 -8.30
N GLU A 290 1.62 2.52 -7.76
CA GLU A 290 1.48 3.81 -7.05
C GLU A 290 2.25 3.81 -5.72
N THR A 291 2.40 2.65 -5.09
CA THR A 291 3.08 2.48 -3.81
C THR A 291 4.58 2.28 -4.01
N CYS A 292 4.96 1.28 -4.79
CA CYS A 292 6.37 1.03 -5.11
C CYS A 292 6.52 0.39 -6.50
N ASN A 293 7.70 0.55 -7.10
CA ASN A 293 8.04 -0.13 -8.35
C ASN A 293 8.66 -1.51 -8.08
N LYS A 294 8.81 -2.31 -9.15
CA LYS A 294 9.39 -3.66 -9.07
C LYS A 294 10.74 -3.71 -8.34
N ASN A 295 11.63 -2.76 -8.62
CA ASN A 295 12.95 -2.73 -8.01
C ASN A 295 12.88 -2.44 -6.51
N GLU A 296 12.00 -1.53 -6.09
CA GLU A 296 11.76 -1.19 -4.69
C GLU A 296 11.18 -2.38 -3.93
N PHE A 297 10.23 -3.12 -4.52
CA PHE A 297 9.63 -4.31 -3.93
C PHE A 297 10.65 -5.43 -3.74
N VAL A 298 11.41 -5.76 -4.78
CA VAL A 298 12.48 -6.77 -4.70
C VAL A 298 13.58 -6.36 -3.74
N PHE A 299 13.93 -5.08 -3.70
CA PHE A 299 14.91 -4.58 -2.74
C PHE A 299 14.43 -4.75 -1.30
N ALA A 300 13.14 -4.53 -1.03
CA ALA A 300 12.55 -4.77 0.28
C ALA A 300 12.65 -6.24 0.70
N ASP A 301 12.35 -7.17 -0.19
CA ASP A 301 12.49 -8.60 0.04
C ASP A 301 13.96 -8.99 0.33
N LEU A 302 14.91 -8.41 -0.42
CA LEU A 302 16.34 -8.57 -0.15
C LEU A 302 16.79 -7.97 1.19
N ILE A 303 16.18 -6.86 1.63
CA ILE A 303 16.46 -6.29 2.95
C ILE A 303 15.93 -7.21 4.05
N CYS A 304 14.77 -7.84 3.89
CA CYS A 304 14.28 -8.87 4.82
C CYS A 304 15.29 -10.03 4.93
N PHE A 305 15.82 -10.51 3.80
CA PHE A 305 16.87 -11.54 3.80
C PHE A 305 18.12 -11.08 4.54
N ASN A 306 18.64 -9.88 4.23
CA ASN A 306 19.80 -9.36 4.93
C ASN A 306 19.52 -9.12 6.42
N ALA A 307 18.33 -8.64 6.78
CA ALA A 307 17.91 -8.49 8.17
C ALA A 307 17.94 -9.83 8.92
N SER A 308 17.47 -10.91 8.30
CA SER A 308 17.53 -12.25 8.91
C SER A 308 18.95 -12.76 9.19
N ILE A 309 19.95 -12.21 8.47
CA ILE A 309 21.37 -12.55 8.66
C ILE A 309 22.02 -11.65 9.71
N PHE A 310 21.69 -10.34 9.69
CA PHE A 310 22.38 -9.35 10.50
C PHE A 310 21.75 -9.11 11.86
N ILE A 311 20.44 -9.39 12.05
CA ILE A 311 19.76 -9.23 13.34
C ILE A 311 20.01 -10.48 14.20
N ASP A 312 20.51 -10.27 15.42
CA ASP A 312 20.91 -11.37 16.32
C ASP A 312 19.74 -12.19 16.91
N ASN A 313 18.49 -11.74 16.68
CA ASN A 313 17.30 -12.36 17.24
C ASN A 313 16.74 -13.52 16.37
N ASN A 314 17.57 -14.13 15.54
CA ASN A 314 17.15 -15.29 14.77
C ASN A 314 17.12 -16.54 15.68
N VAL A 315 16.03 -16.67 16.44
CA VAL A 315 15.85 -17.71 17.47
C VAL A 315 15.78 -19.10 16.86
N ASP A 316 15.30 -19.22 15.61
CA ASP A 316 14.95 -20.52 14.99
C ASP A 316 15.98 -20.99 13.96
N GLY A 317 17.02 -20.21 13.65
CA GLY A 317 17.99 -20.54 12.58
C GLY A 317 17.39 -20.48 11.17
N TRP A 318 16.16 -20.01 11.02
CA TRP A 318 15.52 -19.81 9.73
C TRP A 318 15.88 -18.45 9.15
N TYR A 319 16.12 -18.42 7.85
CA TYR A 319 16.42 -17.19 7.12
C TYR A 319 15.27 -16.86 6.19
N TRP A 320 14.90 -15.57 6.15
CA TRP A 320 13.98 -15.07 5.15
C TRP A 320 14.57 -15.29 3.76
N PHE A 321 13.89 -16.03 2.91
CA PHE A 321 14.36 -16.24 1.55
C PHE A 321 13.71 -15.22 0.61
N PRO A 322 14.48 -14.40 -0.16
CA PRO A 322 13.94 -13.35 -1.03
C PRO A 322 13.41 -13.95 -2.33
N ILE A 323 12.21 -14.51 -2.31
CA ILE A 323 11.61 -15.24 -3.45
C ILE A 323 11.46 -14.38 -4.70
N THR A 324 11.31 -13.06 -4.55
CA THR A 324 11.09 -12.14 -5.68
C THR A 324 12.37 -11.80 -6.44
N TYR A 325 13.54 -12.01 -5.83
CA TYR A 325 14.84 -11.67 -6.41
C TYR A 325 15.09 -12.31 -7.77
N ILE A 326 14.71 -13.56 -7.93
CA ILE A 326 15.01 -14.35 -9.14
C ILE A 326 14.25 -13.90 -10.40
N TYR A 327 13.10 -13.24 -10.24
CA TYR A 327 12.26 -12.84 -11.37
C TYR A 327 12.42 -11.37 -11.75
N ALA A 328 13.18 -10.63 -11.00
CA ALA A 328 13.32 -9.22 -11.20
C ALA A 328 14.42 -8.79 -12.18
N GLY A 329 15.20 -9.74 -12.72
CA GLY A 329 16.27 -9.48 -13.69
C GLY A 329 17.49 -8.76 -13.10
N ASN A 330 18.50 -8.49 -13.93
CA ASN A 330 19.79 -7.92 -13.51
C ASN A 330 19.72 -6.51 -12.90
N GLY A 331 18.59 -5.80 -13.06
CA GLY A 331 18.40 -4.45 -12.52
C GLY A 331 18.29 -4.40 -11.00
N ASN A 332 17.85 -5.49 -10.36
CA ASN A 332 17.54 -5.49 -8.92
C ASN A 332 18.77 -5.68 -8.05
N SER A 333 19.78 -6.39 -8.52
CA SER A 333 21.09 -6.42 -7.88
C SER A 333 21.69 -5.00 -7.76
N ASN A 334 21.25 -4.05 -8.60
CA ASN A 334 21.73 -2.68 -8.57
C ASN A 334 21.27 -1.89 -7.34
N MET A 335 20.05 -2.09 -6.82
CA MET A 335 19.60 -1.37 -5.61
C MET A 335 20.35 -1.87 -4.36
N LEU A 336 20.47 -3.17 -4.17
CA LEU A 336 21.25 -3.73 -3.06
C LEU A 336 22.72 -3.36 -3.19
N ARG A 337 23.31 -3.46 -4.41
CA ARG A 337 24.68 -3.04 -4.67
C ARG A 337 24.89 -1.56 -4.35
N ARG A 338 23.98 -0.68 -4.80
CA ARG A 338 24.05 0.76 -4.52
C ARG A 338 23.99 1.00 -3.01
N PHE A 339 23.03 0.39 -2.31
CA PHE A 339 22.91 0.46 -0.86
C PHE A 339 24.20 0.01 -0.19
N SER A 340 24.76 -1.16 -0.57
CA SER A 340 26.00 -1.68 -0.01
C SER A 340 27.18 -0.75 -0.23
N VAL A 341 27.35 -0.21 -1.45
CA VAL A 341 28.47 0.71 -1.77
C VAL A 341 28.32 2.05 -1.01
N GLN A 342 27.09 2.48 -0.73
CA GLN A 342 26.85 3.69 0.08
C GLN A 342 27.32 3.53 1.54
N LEU A 343 27.47 2.30 2.05
CA LEU A 343 28.01 2.05 3.40
C LEU A 343 29.48 2.49 3.56
N LYS A 344 30.17 2.89 2.49
CA LYS A 344 31.45 3.61 2.58
C LYS A 344 31.32 4.98 3.26
N SER A 345 30.14 5.61 3.21
CA SER A 345 29.82 6.84 3.93
C SER A 345 29.42 6.50 5.37
N ARG A 346 29.88 7.32 6.32
CA ARG A 346 29.53 7.18 7.75
C ARG A 346 28.05 7.37 8.00
N GLU A 347 27.41 8.31 7.29
CA GLU A 347 25.96 8.55 7.40
C GLU A 347 25.17 7.30 7.01
N HIS A 348 25.44 6.74 5.81
CA HIS A 348 24.73 5.55 5.34
C HIS A 348 25.06 4.29 6.16
N LEU A 349 26.27 4.21 6.71
CA LEU A 349 26.63 3.13 7.61
C LEU A 349 25.82 3.19 8.91
N TYR A 350 25.61 4.40 9.44
CA TYR A 350 24.76 4.60 10.61
C TYR A 350 23.30 4.24 10.31
N ASP A 351 22.78 4.64 9.15
CA ASP A 351 21.44 4.27 8.69
C ASP A 351 21.28 2.74 8.59
N ALA A 352 22.26 2.05 8.01
CA ALA A 352 22.25 0.59 7.92
C ALA A 352 22.33 -0.07 9.31
N ALA A 353 23.18 0.44 10.20
CA ALA A 353 23.24 -0.05 11.57
C ALA A 353 21.87 0.05 12.25
N LEU A 354 21.19 1.18 12.08
CA LEU A 354 19.85 1.40 12.63
C LEU A 354 18.84 0.42 12.04
N ILE A 355 18.82 0.23 10.70
CA ILE A 355 17.91 -0.70 10.02
C ILE A 355 18.04 -2.12 10.61
N PHE A 356 19.25 -2.58 10.85
CA PHE A 356 19.52 -3.92 11.39
C PHE A 356 19.54 -3.98 12.93
N GLY A 357 19.04 -2.94 13.61
CA GLY A 357 18.84 -2.93 15.06
C GLY A 357 20.07 -2.66 15.90
N TYR A 358 21.15 -2.14 15.29
CA TYR A 358 22.37 -1.80 16.02
C TYR A 358 22.34 -0.36 16.52
N SER A 359 22.75 -0.17 17.77
CA SER A 359 22.80 1.17 18.40
C SER A 359 24.00 2.00 17.92
N SER A 360 25.00 1.38 17.29
CA SER A 360 26.19 2.06 16.78
C SER A 360 26.72 1.42 15.49
N ALA A 361 27.44 2.22 14.71
CA ALA A 361 28.12 1.75 13.50
C ALA A 361 29.19 0.69 13.82
N GLU A 362 29.89 0.83 14.95
CA GLU A 362 30.93 -0.10 15.39
C GLU A 362 30.38 -1.49 15.70
N ALA A 363 29.20 -1.54 16.35
CA ALA A 363 28.53 -2.81 16.64
C ALA A 363 28.09 -3.49 15.34
N PHE A 364 27.57 -2.73 14.37
CA PHE A 364 27.22 -3.24 13.06
C PHE A 364 28.45 -3.72 12.26
N ILE A 365 29.56 -2.96 12.28
CA ILE A 365 30.83 -3.38 11.63
C ILE A 365 31.30 -4.71 12.20
N LYS A 366 31.25 -4.89 13.51
CA LYS A 366 31.63 -6.16 14.14
C LYS A 366 30.82 -7.33 13.59
N LYS A 367 29.51 -7.16 13.55
CA LYS A 367 28.61 -8.17 12.96
C LYS A 367 28.89 -8.39 11.48
N PHE A 368 29.15 -7.32 10.73
CA PHE A 368 29.48 -7.42 9.31
C PHE A 368 30.72 -8.28 9.07
N ILE A 369 31.77 -8.12 9.88
CA ILE A 369 32.98 -8.93 9.81
C ILE A 369 32.67 -10.41 10.07
N GLU A 370 31.88 -10.72 11.10
CA GLU A 370 31.46 -12.10 11.40
C GLU A 370 30.70 -12.73 10.23
N VAL A 371 29.79 -11.99 9.61
CA VAL A 371 29.03 -12.47 8.43
C VAL A 371 29.95 -12.63 7.21
N GLU A 372 30.85 -11.68 6.97
CA GLU A 372 31.81 -11.75 5.86
C GLU A 372 32.75 -12.97 5.99
N GLU A 373 33.19 -13.30 7.19
CA GLU A 373 34.00 -14.48 7.46
C GLU A 373 33.23 -15.79 7.24
N LYS A 374 31.97 -15.87 7.70
CA LYS A 374 31.10 -17.02 7.44
C LYS A 374 30.88 -17.22 5.94
N LEU A 375 30.74 -16.13 5.18
CA LEU A 375 30.63 -16.17 3.71
C LEU A 375 31.87 -16.73 3.03
N LYS A 376 33.08 -16.30 3.44
CA LYS A 376 34.34 -16.75 2.90
C LYS A 376 34.59 -18.24 3.14
N ASN A 377 34.15 -18.75 4.29
CA ASN A 377 34.34 -20.15 4.70
C ASN A 377 33.35 -21.14 4.07
N GLY A 378 32.51 -20.70 3.14
CA GLY A 378 31.55 -21.53 2.41
C GLY A 378 30.39 -22.06 3.25
N ASN A 379 30.23 -21.59 4.48
CA ASN A 379 29.16 -22.00 5.40
C ASN A 379 27.77 -21.42 5.06
N PHE A 380 27.58 -21.03 3.80
CA PHE A 380 26.32 -20.50 3.28
C PHE A 380 25.28 -21.55 2.89
N ARG A 381 25.56 -22.84 3.14
CA ARG A 381 24.57 -23.90 2.86
C ARG A 381 23.26 -23.74 3.64
N GLU A 382 23.34 -23.09 4.79
CA GLU A 382 22.18 -22.83 5.65
C GLU A 382 21.22 -21.79 5.07
N TYR A 383 21.67 -20.96 4.12
CA TYR A 383 20.87 -19.90 3.49
C TYR A 383 20.29 -20.30 2.13
N ARG A 384 20.25 -21.60 1.81
CA ARG A 384 19.78 -22.09 0.52
C ARG A 384 18.33 -22.54 0.58
N TYR A 385 17.51 -21.94 -0.24
CA TYR A 385 16.19 -22.48 -0.52
C TYR A 385 16.31 -23.70 -1.45
N HIS A 386 15.94 -24.89 -0.96
CA HIS A 386 15.92 -26.16 -1.72
C HIS A 386 17.18 -26.46 -2.59
N GLY A 387 18.33 -26.02 -2.21
CA GLY A 387 19.59 -26.31 -2.95
C GLY A 387 19.74 -25.61 -4.30
N SER A 388 18.75 -24.83 -4.73
CA SER A 388 18.71 -24.18 -6.04
C SER A 388 19.25 -22.75 -6.03
N PHE A 389 19.40 -22.13 -4.87
CA PHE A 389 19.85 -20.76 -4.71
C PHE A 389 21.23 -20.70 -4.10
N GLU A 390 22.23 -20.78 -4.96
CA GLU A 390 23.60 -20.65 -4.49
C GLU A 390 23.97 -19.23 -4.07
N ASN A 391 23.15 -18.19 -4.40
CA ASN A 391 23.60 -16.81 -4.36
C ASN A 391 22.51 -15.76 -4.11
N ALA A 392 21.64 -15.92 -3.12
CA ALA A 392 20.87 -14.75 -2.68
C ALA A 392 21.84 -13.66 -2.23
N SER A 393 21.72 -12.47 -2.81
CA SER A 393 22.72 -11.41 -2.64
C SER A 393 22.68 -10.80 -1.24
N THR A 394 23.83 -10.84 -0.56
CA THR A 394 24.07 -10.12 0.69
C THR A 394 24.82 -8.82 0.44
N ILE A 395 24.72 -7.87 1.39
CA ILE A 395 25.48 -6.63 1.34
C ILE A 395 26.99 -6.88 1.32
N CYS A 396 27.48 -7.95 1.96
CA CYS A 396 28.90 -8.32 1.98
C CYS A 396 29.47 -8.73 0.62
N GLN A 397 28.65 -9.00 -0.37
CA GLN A 397 29.13 -9.30 -1.72
C GLN A 397 29.60 -8.07 -2.48
N PHE A 398 29.13 -6.88 -2.09
CA PHE A 398 29.37 -5.64 -2.83
C PHE A 398 30.31 -4.66 -2.12
N ILE A 399 30.64 -4.90 -0.87
CA ILE A 399 31.55 -4.07 -0.06
C ILE A 399 32.31 -4.96 0.93
N LYS A 400 33.55 -4.56 1.27
CA LYS A 400 34.35 -5.22 2.28
C LYS A 400 34.27 -4.48 3.60
N SER A 401 34.45 -5.20 4.71
CA SER A 401 34.43 -4.62 6.06
C SER A 401 35.41 -3.45 6.24
N GLU A 402 36.58 -3.54 5.62
CA GLU A 402 37.62 -2.50 5.63
C GLU A 402 37.24 -1.19 4.92
N GLU A 403 36.20 -1.22 4.07
CA GLU A 403 35.71 -0.05 3.33
C GLU A 403 34.57 0.70 4.04
N LEU A 404 34.02 0.10 5.12
CA LEU A 404 32.86 0.65 5.83
C LEU A 404 33.19 1.96 6.54
N GLY A 405 32.40 3.01 6.27
CA GLY A 405 32.53 4.29 6.95
C GLY A 405 33.81 5.07 6.66
N MET A 406 34.56 4.70 5.62
CA MET A 406 35.84 5.38 5.30
C MET A 406 35.67 6.77 4.70
N ARG A 407 34.46 7.15 4.31
CA ARG A 407 34.15 8.44 3.70
C ARG A 407 33.18 9.23 4.58
N ASN A 408 33.36 10.54 4.61
CA ASN A 408 32.42 11.47 5.27
C ASN A 408 31.19 11.66 4.39
#